data_bc8efe4bf27cf3dcf5d2d803bcf7d039
#
_entry.id   bc8efe4bf27cf3dcf5d2d803bcf7d039
#
_cell.length_a   1.000
_cell.length_b   1.000
_cell.length_c   1.000
_cell.angle_alpha   90.00
_cell.angle_beta   90.00
_cell.angle_gamma   90.00
#
_symmetry.space_group_name_H-M   'P 1'
#
loop_
_entity.id
_entity.type
_entity.pdbx_description
1 polymer ?
#
loop_
_entity_poly.entity_id
_entity_poly.type
_entity_poly.pdbx_seq_one_letter_code
_entity_poly.pdbx_strand_id
1 'polypeptide(L)'
;MLVVACLGDSITEGSPYWSSRDGAGDPEGQWEYWAALRHPGLEFRNHGIWGERTDQIACRFDAAVTGADRLLVQGGINDIAQGAPLEQVAAELQQLITRGLSVGLPVAVCDVLPWNNGWPQHEGSIRALNERIRAFGVPLMPFHDTLEDPERPGRMKAEWCNDDGDHPSIAGYRRLGELAFVPF
;
A
#
# COMPACT_ATOMS: atom_id res chain seq x y z
N MET A 1 -18.20 12.66 -7.69
CA MET A 1 -17.26 11.53 -7.59
C MET A 1 -16.42 11.80 -6.35
N LEU A 2 -16.28 10.82 -5.44
CA LEU A 2 -15.47 11.00 -4.24
C LEU A 2 -14.01 10.74 -4.56
N VAL A 3 -13.12 11.56 -4.05
CA VAL A 3 -11.68 11.49 -4.29
C VAL A 3 -10.99 10.74 -3.16
N VAL A 4 -10.30 9.66 -3.50
CA VAL A 4 -9.46 8.86 -2.58
C VAL A 4 -8.00 9.21 -2.84
N ALA A 5 -7.34 9.87 -1.88
CA ALA A 5 -5.89 10.04 -1.91
C ALA A 5 -5.21 8.74 -1.46
N CYS A 6 -4.42 8.13 -2.33
CA CYS A 6 -3.66 6.91 -2.06
C CYS A 6 -2.20 7.31 -1.79
N LEU A 7 -1.83 7.41 -0.53
CA LEU A 7 -0.52 7.86 -0.08
C LEU A 7 0.34 6.65 0.29
N GLY A 8 1.45 6.45 -0.42
CA GLY A 8 2.27 5.26 -0.19
C GLY A 8 3.63 5.25 -0.90
N ASP A 9 4.22 4.07 -0.97
CA ASP A 9 5.50 3.77 -1.61
C ASP A 9 5.34 3.21 -3.05
N SER A 10 6.28 2.37 -3.49
CA SER A 10 6.28 1.75 -4.83
C SER A 10 5.07 0.87 -5.10
N ILE A 11 4.44 0.29 -4.07
CA ILE A 11 3.25 -0.55 -4.24
C ILE A 11 2.03 0.31 -4.60
N THR A 12 1.91 1.49 -4.02
CA THR A 12 0.92 2.49 -4.42
C THR A 12 1.29 3.11 -5.76
N GLU A 13 2.57 3.44 -6.00
CA GLU A 13 3.02 3.99 -7.29
C GLU A 13 2.65 3.10 -8.48
N GLY A 14 2.74 1.78 -8.31
CA GLY A 14 2.52 0.80 -9.38
C GLY A 14 3.82 0.30 -10.03
N SER A 15 4.92 0.31 -9.27
CA SER A 15 6.23 -0.15 -9.76
C SER A 15 6.24 -1.67 -10.02
N PRO A 16 6.98 -2.13 -11.04
CA PRO A 16 7.86 -1.38 -11.94
C PRO A 16 7.14 -0.84 -13.20
N TYR A 17 5.83 -0.93 -13.28
CA TYR A 17 5.06 -0.64 -14.51
C TYR A 17 4.76 0.85 -14.68
N TRP A 18 4.65 1.59 -13.57
CA TRP A 18 4.39 3.03 -13.55
C TRP A 18 5.51 3.77 -12.82
N SER A 19 5.81 4.99 -13.25
CA SER A 19 6.76 5.90 -12.60
C SER A 19 6.10 7.24 -12.32
N SER A 20 5.97 7.58 -11.06
CA SER A 20 5.47 8.89 -10.62
C SER A 20 6.39 10.03 -11.05
N ARG A 21 7.70 9.75 -11.15
CA ARG A 21 8.72 10.70 -11.59
C ARG A 21 8.52 11.12 -13.05
N ASP A 22 8.18 10.17 -13.91
CA ASP A 22 8.00 10.39 -15.34
C ASP A 22 6.55 10.70 -15.70
N GLY A 23 5.62 10.43 -14.78
CA GLY A 23 4.18 10.54 -15.00
C GLY A 23 3.68 9.62 -16.11
N ALA A 24 4.35 8.49 -16.32
CA ALA A 24 4.13 7.60 -17.44
C ALA A 24 4.35 6.13 -17.05
N GLY A 25 3.72 5.24 -17.81
CA GLY A 25 3.82 3.79 -17.66
C GLY A 25 2.53 3.09 -18.05
N ASP A 26 2.42 1.82 -17.65
CA ASP A 26 1.23 1.02 -17.86
C ASP A 26 0.29 1.20 -16.66
N PRO A 27 -0.90 1.81 -16.85
CA PRO A 27 -1.86 1.99 -15.76
C PRO A 27 -2.36 0.67 -15.16
N GLU A 28 -2.31 -0.43 -15.89
CA GLU A 28 -2.67 -1.76 -15.36
C GLU A 28 -1.70 -2.22 -14.26
N GLY A 29 -0.52 -1.62 -14.16
CA GLY A 29 0.41 -1.80 -13.06
C GLY A 29 0.02 -1.07 -11.77
N GLN A 30 -1.10 -0.37 -11.73
CA GLN A 30 -1.61 0.31 -10.54
C GLN A 30 -2.88 -0.38 -10.02
N TRP A 31 -2.91 -0.76 -8.74
CA TRP A 31 -4.11 -1.37 -8.16
C TRP A 31 -5.31 -0.39 -8.17
N GLU A 32 -5.06 0.91 -8.10
CA GLU A 32 -6.07 1.98 -8.17
C GLU A 32 -6.83 1.96 -9.51
N TYR A 33 -6.15 1.65 -10.61
CA TYR A 33 -6.78 1.51 -11.92
C TYR A 33 -7.88 0.43 -11.88
N TRP A 34 -7.58 -0.72 -11.32
CA TRP A 34 -8.52 -1.83 -11.21
C TRP A 34 -9.64 -1.56 -10.19
N ALA A 35 -9.30 -0.89 -9.08
CA ALA A 35 -10.31 -0.44 -8.12
C ALA A 35 -11.27 0.57 -8.73
N ALA A 36 -10.80 1.53 -9.53
CA ALA A 36 -11.63 2.52 -10.22
C ALA A 36 -12.61 1.88 -11.21
N LEU A 37 -12.19 0.85 -11.94
CA LEU A 37 -13.07 0.10 -12.85
C LEU A 37 -14.23 -0.57 -12.11
N ARG A 38 -14.01 -1.03 -10.86
CA ARG A 38 -15.05 -1.65 -10.04
C ARG A 38 -15.90 -0.65 -9.27
N HIS A 39 -15.38 0.54 -9.01
CA HIS A 39 -16.03 1.58 -8.21
C HIS A 39 -16.10 2.92 -8.96
N PRO A 40 -16.93 3.03 -10.03
CA PRO A 40 -16.95 4.21 -10.92
C PRO A 40 -17.38 5.51 -10.23
N GLY A 41 -17.85 5.46 -8.99
CA GLY A 41 -18.13 6.62 -8.14
C GLY A 41 -16.91 7.20 -7.42
N LEU A 42 -15.75 6.54 -7.51
CA LEU A 42 -14.50 6.95 -6.87
C LEU A 42 -13.49 7.43 -7.92
N GLU A 43 -12.77 8.48 -7.58
CA GLU A 43 -11.54 8.94 -8.25
C GLU A 43 -10.37 8.60 -7.34
N PHE A 44 -9.38 7.88 -7.85
CA PHE A 44 -8.15 7.58 -7.11
C PHE A 44 -7.05 8.54 -7.53
N ARG A 45 -6.42 9.19 -6.56
CA ARG A 45 -5.21 10.01 -6.78
C ARG A 45 -4.04 9.28 -6.21
N ASN A 46 -3.19 8.78 -7.10
CA ASN A 46 -2.00 8.05 -6.74
C ASN A 46 -0.92 9.02 -6.26
N HIS A 47 -0.52 8.88 -5.00
CA HIS A 47 0.58 9.58 -4.35
C HIS A 47 1.63 8.57 -3.87
N GLY A 48 1.89 7.53 -4.64
CA GLY A 48 2.97 6.58 -4.42
C GLY A 48 4.31 7.11 -4.94
N ILE A 49 5.39 6.83 -4.21
CA ILE A 49 6.76 7.09 -4.67
C ILE A 49 7.65 5.90 -4.33
N TRP A 50 8.33 5.39 -5.33
CA TRP A 50 9.23 4.25 -5.23
C TRP A 50 10.30 4.43 -4.13
N GLY A 51 10.49 3.39 -3.31
CA GLY A 51 11.57 3.31 -2.32
C GLY A 51 11.35 4.12 -1.04
N GLU A 52 10.25 4.87 -0.91
CA GLU A 52 10.01 5.68 0.29
C GLU A 52 9.66 4.85 1.52
N ARG A 53 10.25 5.24 2.65
CA ARG A 53 9.88 4.79 4.00
C ARG A 53 8.70 5.61 4.54
N THR A 54 8.14 5.14 5.63
CA THR A 54 6.99 5.78 6.30
C THR A 54 7.24 7.23 6.69
N ASP A 55 8.44 7.58 7.14
CA ASP A 55 8.83 8.96 7.47
C ASP A 55 8.81 9.88 6.24
N GLN A 56 9.27 9.39 5.09
CA GLN A 56 9.27 10.12 3.82
C GLN A 56 7.85 10.28 3.26
N ILE A 57 7.04 9.21 3.30
CA ILE A 57 5.62 9.23 2.96
C ILE A 57 4.89 10.29 3.79
N ALA A 58 5.17 10.38 5.09
CA ALA A 58 4.56 11.34 6.01
C ALA A 58 4.85 12.81 5.65
N CYS A 59 5.99 13.09 5.05
CA CYS A 59 6.34 14.44 4.59
C CYS A 59 5.43 14.96 3.46
N ARG A 60 4.77 14.06 2.71
CA ARG A 60 3.89 14.41 1.57
C ARG A 60 2.42 14.49 1.93
N PHE A 61 2.05 14.23 3.19
CA PHE A 61 0.67 14.16 3.64
C PHE A 61 -0.17 15.36 3.23
N ASP A 62 0.27 16.59 3.54
CA ASP A 62 -0.54 17.80 3.32
C ASP A 62 -0.84 18.03 1.83
N ALA A 63 0.12 17.74 0.97
CA ALA A 63 -0.07 17.82 -0.47
C ALA A 63 -1.04 16.74 -0.98
N ALA A 64 -0.91 15.52 -0.47
CA ALA A 64 -1.71 14.39 -0.89
C ALA A 64 -3.20 14.55 -0.53
N VAL A 65 -3.51 15.07 0.67
CA VAL A 65 -4.91 15.20 1.13
C VAL A 65 -5.62 16.43 0.60
N THR A 66 -4.92 17.33 -0.11
CA THR A 66 -5.55 18.54 -0.65
C THR A 66 -6.67 18.21 -1.63
N GLY A 67 -7.91 18.55 -1.28
CA GLY A 67 -9.09 18.28 -2.10
C GLY A 67 -9.47 16.80 -2.18
N ALA A 68 -8.99 15.97 -1.25
CA ALA A 68 -9.42 14.59 -1.10
C ALA A 68 -10.64 14.49 -0.18
N ASP A 69 -11.49 13.50 -0.43
CA ASP A 69 -12.62 13.12 0.43
C ASP A 69 -12.26 11.97 1.37
N ARG A 70 -11.22 11.19 1.05
CA ARG A 70 -10.77 9.99 1.77
C ARG A 70 -9.27 9.84 1.67
N LEU A 71 -8.67 9.16 2.64
CA LEU A 71 -7.24 8.85 2.64
C LEU A 71 -7.02 7.35 2.79
N LEU A 72 -6.23 6.77 1.90
CA LEU A 72 -5.69 5.43 2.04
C LEU A 72 -4.18 5.51 2.24
N VAL A 73 -3.68 4.89 3.31
CA VAL A 73 -2.25 4.87 3.67
C VAL A 73 -1.67 3.49 3.39
N GLN A 74 -0.54 3.45 2.70
CA GLN A 74 0.24 2.23 2.46
C GLN A 74 1.72 2.51 2.73
N GLY A 75 2.46 1.55 3.30
CA GLY A 75 3.90 1.67 3.52
C GLY A 75 4.41 0.65 4.54
N GLY A 76 5.73 0.69 4.79
CA GLY A 76 6.41 -0.11 5.80
C GLY A 76 7.36 -1.16 5.26
N ILE A 77 7.23 -1.59 4.00
CA ILE A 77 8.15 -2.60 3.43
C ILE A 77 9.58 -2.07 3.30
N ASN A 78 9.76 -0.82 2.89
CA ASN A 78 11.07 -0.19 2.77
C ASN A 78 11.73 0.06 4.12
N ASP A 79 10.93 0.32 5.15
CA ASP A 79 11.39 0.43 6.53
C ASP A 79 11.95 -0.91 7.03
N ILE A 80 11.22 -2.01 6.79
CA ILE A 80 11.64 -3.38 7.11
C ILE A 80 12.93 -3.72 6.35
N ALA A 81 12.98 -3.43 5.05
CA ALA A 81 14.16 -3.68 4.21
C ALA A 81 15.41 -2.97 4.71
N GLN A 82 15.25 -1.78 5.31
CA GLN A 82 16.33 -0.97 5.87
C GLN A 82 16.57 -1.21 7.36
N GLY A 83 15.85 -2.14 7.98
CA GLY A 83 16.06 -2.56 9.37
C GLY A 83 15.55 -1.55 10.40
N ALA A 84 14.57 -0.72 10.05
CA ALA A 84 13.94 0.21 10.99
C ALA A 84 13.21 -0.53 12.13
N PRO A 85 13.21 0.02 13.35
CA PRO A 85 12.45 -0.57 14.45
C PRO A 85 10.95 -0.61 14.15
N LEU A 86 10.31 -1.77 14.28
CA LEU A 86 8.89 -1.94 13.94
C LEU A 86 7.95 -1.04 14.76
N GLU A 87 8.34 -0.73 16.00
CA GLU A 87 7.62 0.20 16.86
C GLU A 87 7.56 1.61 16.25
N GLN A 88 8.69 2.06 15.67
CA GLN A 88 8.77 3.36 15.00
C GLN A 88 7.90 3.36 13.74
N VAL A 89 8.03 2.33 12.89
CA VAL A 89 7.24 2.19 11.66
C VAL A 89 5.74 2.22 11.96
N ALA A 90 5.30 1.43 12.94
CA ALA A 90 3.91 1.40 13.36
C ALA A 90 3.44 2.77 13.89
N ALA A 91 4.27 3.46 14.68
CA ALA A 91 3.95 4.79 15.21
C ALA A 91 3.80 5.83 14.08
N GLU A 92 4.64 5.79 13.07
CA GLU A 92 4.58 6.71 11.91
C GLU A 92 3.32 6.46 11.07
N LEU A 93 2.96 5.19 10.80
CA LEU A 93 1.71 4.84 10.13
C LEU A 93 0.49 5.30 10.95
N GLN A 94 0.51 5.06 12.28
CA GLN A 94 -0.56 5.50 13.18
C GLN A 94 -0.68 7.04 13.20
N GLN A 95 0.41 7.78 13.12
CA GLN A 95 0.39 9.24 13.02
C GLN A 95 -0.24 9.72 11.72
N LEU A 96 0.06 9.09 10.58
CA LEU A 96 -0.60 9.40 9.30
C LEU A 96 -2.11 9.21 9.38
N ILE A 97 -2.56 8.10 9.97
CA ILE A 97 -3.99 7.82 10.21
C ILE A 97 -4.59 8.91 11.11
N THR A 98 -3.94 9.22 12.22
CA THR A 98 -4.40 10.24 13.17
C THR A 98 -4.50 11.62 12.51
N ARG A 99 -3.51 12.00 11.69
CA ARG A 99 -3.55 13.27 10.92
C ARG A 99 -4.74 13.30 9.97
N GLY A 100 -4.98 12.23 9.22
CA GLY A 100 -6.12 12.13 8.30
C GLY A 100 -7.45 12.30 9.02
N LEU A 101 -7.64 11.58 10.13
CA LEU A 101 -8.84 11.68 10.96
C LEU A 101 -9.00 13.09 11.54
N SER A 102 -7.91 13.75 11.97
CA SER A 102 -7.95 15.09 12.56
C SER A 102 -8.36 16.18 11.60
N VAL A 103 -8.14 15.99 10.30
CA VAL A 103 -8.62 16.90 9.25
C VAL A 103 -9.98 16.48 8.68
N GLY A 104 -10.64 15.50 9.31
CA GLY A 104 -12.02 15.10 9.00
C GLY A 104 -12.15 14.09 7.87
N LEU A 105 -11.06 13.48 7.41
CA LEU A 105 -11.12 12.46 6.36
C LEU A 105 -11.42 11.08 6.97
N PRO A 106 -12.31 10.27 6.38
CA PRO A 106 -12.27 8.83 6.55
C PRO A 106 -10.90 8.30 6.11
N VAL A 107 -10.32 7.39 6.91
CA VAL A 107 -8.99 6.83 6.65
C VAL A 107 -9.06 5.32 6.64
N ALA A 108 -8.37 4.70 5.69
CA ALA A 108 -8.09 3.27 5.64
C ALA A 108 -6.59 3.04 5.52
N VAL A 109 -6.14 1.82 5.81
CA VAL A 109 -4.73 1.43 5.73
C VAL A 109 -4.58 0.10 5.00
N CYS A 110 -3.51 -0.06 4.23
CA CYS A 110 -3.09 -1.35 3.68
C CYS A 110 -2.14 -2.05 4.64
N ASP A 111 -2.24 -3.35 4.77
CA ASP A 111 -1.17 -4.12 5.39
C ASP A 111 -0.03 -4.38 4.39
N VAL A 112 1.15 -4.72 4.92
CA VAL A 112 2.35 -4.98 4.13
C VAL A 112 2.21 -6.32 3.44
N LEU A 113 2.37 -6.35 2.13
CA LEU A 113 2.26 -7.54 1.30
C LEU A 113 3.39 -8.57 1.57
N PRO A 114 3.25 -9.85 1.18
CA PRO A 114 4.32 -10.83 1.26
C PRO A 114 5.50 -10.42 0.37
N TRP A 115 6.73 -10.80 0.73
CA TRP A 115 7.94 -10.36 0.03
C TRP A 115 8.81 -11.55 -0.44
N ASN A 116 8.81 -11.81 -1.75
CA ASN A 116 9.50 -12.98 -2.32
C ASN A 116 11.02 -12.83 -2.37
N ASN A 117 11.53 -11.61 -2.51
CA ASN A 117 12.97 -11.32 -2.51
C ASN A 117 13.50 -11.00 -1.10
N GLY A 118 12.63 -10.93 -0.10
CA GLY A 118 13.02 -10.67 1.29
C GLY A 118 13.84 -11.82 1.91
N TRP A 119 14.73 -11.46 2.82
CA TRP A 119 15.44 -12.44 3.63
C TRP A 119 14.46 -13.15 4.58
N PRO A 120 14.75 -14.40 5.03
CA PRO A 120 13.81 -15.17 5.85
C PRO A 120 13.29 -14.45 7.10
N GLN A 121 14.12 -13.62 7.74
CA GLN A 121 13.68 -12.84 8.92
C GLN A 121 12.66 -11.74 8.61
N HIS A 122 12.57 -11.26 7.35
CA HIS A 122 11.63 -10.21 6.98
C HIS A 122 10.18 -10.68 7.04
N GLU A 123 9.91 -11.97 6.82
CA GLU A 123 8.55 -12.50 6.98
C GLU A 123 8.02 -12.28 8.40
N GLY A 124 8.84 -12.60 9.41
CA GLY A 124 8.48 -12.35 10.82
C GLY A 124 8.21 -10.86 11.10
N SER A 125 9.02 -9.97 10.52
CA SER A 125 8.86 -8.52 10.65
C SER A 125 7.57 -8.02 9.96
N ILE A 126 7.27 -8.53 8.77
CA ILE A 126 6.02 -8.20 8.05
C ILE A 126 4.81 -8.63 8.86
N ARG A 127 4.78 -9.87 9.35
CA ARG A 127 3.67 -10.37 10.18
C ARG A 127 3.50 -9.54 11.45
N ALA A 128 4.59 -9.24 12.16
CA ALA A 128 4.55 -8.44 13.37
C ALA A 128 4.07 -7.00 13.14
N LEU A 129 4.46 -6.38 12.01
CA LEU A 129 3.96 -5.06 11.63
C LEU A 129 2.47 -5.12 11.24
N ASN A 130 2.07 -6.15 10.47
CA ASN A 130 0.68 -6.33 10.04
C ASN A 130 -0.27 -6.57 11.24
N GLU A 131 0.17 -7.27 12.28
CA GLU A 131 -0.62 -7.39 13.52
C GLU A 131 -0.88 -6.02 14.15
N ARG A 132 0.11 -5.12 14.17
CA ARG A 132 -0.05 -3.75 14.67
C ARG A 132 -0.96 -2.92 13.80
N ILE A 133 -0.80 -3.02 12.47
CA ILE A 133 -1.65 -2.31 11.49
C ILE A 133 -3.13 -2.70 11.68
N ARG A 134 -3.41 -4.00 11.86
CA ARG A 134 -4.78 -4.50 12.12
C ARG A 134 -5.40 -3.93 13.40
N ALA A 135 -4.57 -3.54 14.37
CA ALA A 135 -5.00 -2.95 15.62
C ALA A 135 -5.25 -1.43 15.58
N PHE A 136 -5.03 -0.75 14.44
CA PHE A 136 -5.20 0.71 14.33
C PHE A 136 -6.66 1.19 14.39
N GLY A 137 -7.63 0.29 14.29
CA GLY A 137 -9.06 0.63 14.44
C GLY A 137 -9.68 1.38 13.26
N VAL A 138 -9.04 1.33 12.09
CA VAL A 138 -9.55 1.85 10.81
C VAL A 138 -9.75 0.71 9.80
N PRO A 139 -10.55 0.88 8.74
CA PRO A 139 -10.68 -0.10 7.68
C PRO A 139 -9.33 -0.56 7.13
N LEU A 140 -9.17 -1.89 7.01
CA LEU A 140 -7.97 -2.53 6.47
C LEU A 140 -8.19 -2.98 5.03
N MET A 141 -7.23 -2.68 4.16
CA MET A 141 -7.10 -3.32 2.85
C MET A 141 -6.11 -4.49 2.99
N PRO A 142 -6.57 -5.75 2.91
CA PRO A 142 -5.76 -6.92 3.23
C PRO A 142 -4.86 -7.32 2.05
N PHE A 143 -3.86 -6.49 1.75
CA PHE A 143 -2.91 -6.71 0.66
C PHE A 143 -2.12 -7.99 0.86
N HIS A 144 -1.71 -8.27 2.12
CA HIS A 144 -0.99 -9.48 2.47
C HIS A 144 -1.77 -10.74 2.09
N ASP A 145 -2.94 -10.90 2.69
CA ASP A 145 -3.74 -12.12 2.51
C ASP A 145 -4.24 -12.28 1.06
N THR A 146 -4.41 -11.16 0.34
CA THR A 146 -4.83 -11.16 -1.06
C THR A 146 -3.77 -11.74 -2.00
N LEU A 147 -2.47 -11.53 -1.70
CA LEU A 147 -1.36 -11.97 -2.55
C LEU A 147 -0.60 -13.19 -1.99
N GLU A 148 -0.86 -13.58 -0.75
CA GLU A 148 -0.15 -14.72 -0.14
C GLU A 148 -0.48 -16.03 -0.87
N ASP A 149 0.57 -16.81 -1.14
CA ASP A 149 0.45 -18.16 -1.66
C ASP A 149 0.06 -19.11 -0.50
N PRO A 150 -1.12 -19.73 -0.53
CA PRO A 150 -1.56 -20.62 0.55
C PRO A 150 -0.68 -21.88 0.69
N GLU A 151 0.06 -22.24 -0.36
CA GLU A 151 1.00 -23.37 -0.33
C GLU A 151 2.39 -22.96 0.16
N ARG A 152 2.71 -21.65 0.16
CA ARG A 152 3.98 -21.09 0.60
C ARG A 152 3.77 -19.82 1.43
N PRO A 153 3.29 -19.95 2.68
CA PRO A 153 3.03 -18.80 3.55
C PRO A 153 4.21 -17.83 3.63
N GLY A 154 3.92 -16.54 3.64
CA GLY A 154 4.91 -15.46 3.61
C GLY A 154 5.44 -15.09 2.22
N ARG A 155 4.97 -15.74 1.18
CA ARG A 155 5.35 -15.48 -0.21
C ARG A 155 4.14 -15.05 -1.05
N MET A 156 4.35 -14.10 -1.96
CA MET A 156 3.38 -13.88 -3.04
C MET A 156 3.36 -15.11 -3.95
N LYS A 157 2.16 -15.50 -4.39
CA LYS A 157 2.02 -16.53 -5.41
C LYS A 157 2.74 -16.09 -6.69
N ALA A 158 3.43 -17.02 -7.35
CA ALA A 158 4.32 -16.71 -8.48
C ALA A 158 3.63 -15.90 -9.60
N GLU A 159 2.36 -16.21 -9.90
CA GLU A 159 1.60 -15.48 -10.93
C GLU A 159 1.25 -14.03 -10.54
N TRP A 160 1.28 -13.71 -9.24
CA TRP A 160 0.97 -12.38 -8.71
C TRP A 160 2.21 -11.57 -8.36
N CYS A 161 3.40 -12.17 -8.49
CA CYS A 161 4.69 -11.56 -8.21
C CYS A 161 5.39 -11.18 -9.50
N ASN A 162 6.02 -10.02 -9.54
CA ASN A 162 6.93 -9.65 -10.62
C ASN A 162 8.24 -10.44 -10.50
N ASP A 163 9.02 -10.52 -11.59
CA ASP A 163 10.29 -11.24 -11.64
C ASP A 163 11.35 -10.66 -10.68
N ASP A 164 11.19 -9.41 -10.24
CA ASP A 164 12.06 -8.79 -9.22
C ASP A 164 11.86 -9.38 -7.82
N GLY A 165 10.74 -10.04 -7.57
CA GLY A 165 10.39 -10.61 -6.27
C GLY A 165 9.98 -9.57 -5.21
N ASP A 166 9.94 -8.30 -5.57
CA ASP A 166 9.66 -7.17 -4.68
C ASP A 166 8.25 -6.60 -4.88
N HIS A 167 7.78 -6.60 -6.12
CA HIS A 167 6.53 -5.95 -6.52
C HIS A 167 5.51 -6.94 -7.05
N PRO A 168 4.21 -6.63 -6.99
CA PRO A 168 3.19 -7.40 -7.69
C PRO A 168 3.39 -7.37 -9.20
N SER A 169 3.02 -8.47 -9.88
CA SER A 169 2.79 -8.46 -11.32
C SER A 169 1.52 -7.67 -11.68
N ILE A 170 1.26 -7.41 -12.96
CA ILE A 170 -0.02 -6.81 -13.40
C ILE A 170 -1.20 -7.63 -12.86
N ALA A 171 -1.12 -8.96 -12.88
CA ALA A 171 -2.15 -9.83 -12.30
C ALA A 171 -2.29 -9.65 -10.77
N GLY A 172 -1.16 -9.40 -10.06
CA GLY A 172 -1.14 -9.08 -8.65
C GLY A 172 -1.79 -7.72 -8.36
N TYR A 173 -1.45 -6.68 -9.10
CA TYR A 173 -2.06 -5.35 -8.97
C TYR A 173 -3.56 -5.37 -9.26
N ARG A 174 -3.95 -6.10 -10.31
CA ARG A 174 -5.37 -6.34 -10.60
C ARG A 174 -6.09 -6.99 -9.43
N ARG A 175 -5.48 -8.02 -8.86
CA ARG A 175 -6.06 -8.74 -7.72
C ARG A 175 -6.21 -7.85 -6.50
N LEU A 176 -5.24 -6.97 -6.21
CA LEU A 176 -5.34 -5.97 -5.14
C LEU A 176 -6.52 -5.02 -5.37
N GLY A 177 -6.63 -4.44 -6.55
CA GLY A 177 -7.71 -3.49 -6.86
C GLY A 177 -9.09 -4.13 -6.89
N GLU A 178 -9.20 -5.37 -7.36
CA GLU A 178 -10.49 -6.05 -7.49
C GLU A 178 -10.98 -6.71 -6.20
N LEU A 179 -10.08 -7.18 -5.32
CA LEU A 179 -10.42 -8.03 -4.17
C LEU A 179 -10.03 -7.44 -2.81
N ALA A 180 -8.92 -6.70 -2.72
CA ALA A 180 -8.48 -6.13 -1.45
C ALA A 180 -9.11 -4.77 -1.17
N PHE A 181 -9.32 -3.95 -2.21
CA PHE A 181 -9.94 -2.65 -2.01
C PHE A 181 -11.44 -2.78 -1.69
N VAL A 182 -11.84 -2.18 -0.58
CA VAL A 182 -13.24 -2.06 -0.15
C VAL A 182 -13.53 -0.57 0.11
N PRO A 183 -14.62 0.00 -0.45
CA PRO A 183 -15.00 1.38 -0.15
C PRO A 183 -15.22 1.60 1.35
N PHE A 184 -14.76 2.71 1.90
CA PHE A 184 -14.76 3.05 3.32
C PHE A 184 -15.21 4.49 3.57
#